data_6317996cd086371b75124531e50a1396
#
_entry.id   6317996cd086371b75124531e50a1396
#
_cell.length_a   1.000
_cell.length_b   1.000
_cell.length_c   1.000
_cell.angle_alpha   90.00
_cell.angle_beta   90.00
_cell.angle_gamma   90.00
#
_symmetry.space_group_name_H-M   'P 1'
#
loop_
_entity.id
_entity.type
_entity.pdbx_description
1 polymer ?
#
loop_
_entity_poly.entity_id
_entity_poly.type
_entity_poly.pdbx_seq_one_letter_code
_entity_poly.pdbx_strand_id
1 'polypeptide(L)'
;MIQQITDKEHYSFNPVLETNEDSYSTPITLFGKVWRIMDDYWMKHVHIKITDLCDASCPFCIERSSHIRSNNLKLFSNVQSLIEQLYRQGHLTTVSITGGEPSLSPIAGDVIDFLKSIPNVFLNINTNFHRLIDSSSDPDWLNISRHTIGADAYCHIWDLDSDKLGLYRAIHPTTKIRLQCVLYPKGLRNVEQIQRYIRFYSYLVDDFSFRRLISVKDETTDNDLFQQFKHFLYDNAILVEQVLKDYYVYETWNYEGKNITLSHSNMKLLHDLEHTEDDRILREIIVHPDGLVSGSWYRNKKIIAE
;
A
#
# COMPACT_ATOMS: atom_id res chain seq x y z
N MET A 1 9.43 -10.30 20.09
CA MET A 1 10.47 -11.34 20.28
C MET A 1 11.04 -11.64 18.91
N ILE A 2 12.25 -11.18 18.58
CA ILE A 2 12.88 -11.38 17.27
C ILE A 2 13.42 -12.80 17.28
N GLN A 3 12.77 -13.71 16.57
CA GLN A 3 13.28 -15.05 16.33
C GLN A 3 14.32 -14.97 15.20
N GLN A 4 15.60 -15.19 15.50
CA GLN A 4 16.61 -15.42 14.49
C GLN A 4 16.29 -16.75 13.80
N ILE A 5 15.86 -16.67 12.54
CA ILE A 5 15.63 -17.86 11.71
C ILE A 5 16.97 -18.25 11.10
N THR A 6 17.56 -19.33 11.62
CA THR A 6 18.87 -19.88 11.18
C THR A 6 18.76 -21.01 10.14
N ASP A 7 17.57 -21.40 9.70
CA ASP A 7 17.41 -22.52 8.77
C ASP A 7 17.09 -22.08 7.35
N LYS A 8 18.00 -22.44 6.45
CA LYS A 8 17.97 -22.18 5.00
C LYS A 8 17.00 -23.07 4.21
N GLU A 9 16.20 -23.92 4.86
CA GLU A 9 15.38 -24.91 4.18
C GLU A 9 13.94 -24.46 4.01
N HIS A 10 13.59 -24.27 2.74
CA HIS A 10 12.23 -24.31 2.16
C HIS A 10 11.12 -23.50 2.82
N TYR A 11 11.12 -22.19 2.58
CA TYR A 11 9.88 -21.44 2.64
C TYR A 11 9.04 -21.68 1.36
N SER A 12 8.34 -22.80 1.31
CA SER A 12 7.12 -22.87 0.52
C SER A 12 6.07 -22.05 1.27
N PHE A 13 5.57 -20.98 0.66
CA PHE A 13 4.51 -20.16 1.20
C PHE A 13 3.20 -20.96 1.21
N ASN A 14 3.00 -21.77 2.21
CA ASN A 14 1.72 -22.28 2.65
C ASN A 14 1.57 -21.87 4.11
N PRO A 15 0.96 -20.72 4.42
CA PRO A 15 0.54 -20.46 5.77
C PRO A 15 -0.49 -21.53 6.12
N VAL A 16 -0.11 -22.46 6.99
CA VAL A 16 -1.10 -23.29 7.69
C VAL A 16 -1.79 -22.34 8.65
N LEU A 17 -2.92 -21.81 8.22
CA LEU A 17 -3.81 -21.03 9.05
C LEU A 17 -4.46 -21.99 10.05
N GLU A 18 -3.87 -22.15 11.24
CA GLU A 18 -4.66 -22.48 12.42
C GLU A 18 -5.48 -21.24 12.77
N THR A 19 -6.54 -21.00 12.03
CA THR A 19 -7.50 -19.94 12.33
C THR A 19 -8.38 -20.39 13.49
N ASN A 20 -7.99 -20.03 14.69
CA ASN A 20 -8.96 -19.81 15.76
C ASN A 20 -9.64 -18.48 15.47
N GLU A 21 -10.67 -18.50 14.62
CA GLU A 21 -11.35 -17.32 14.06
C GLU A 21 -11.90 -16.35 15.11
N ASP A 22 -12.15 -16.81 16.33
CA ASP A 22 -12.76 -15.99 17.39
C ASP A 22 -11.76 -15.15 18.22
N SER A 23 -10.47 -15.40 18.13
CA SER A 23 -9.52 -14.79 19.07
C SER A 23 -8.92 -13.46 18.64
N TYR A 24 -9.10 -13.02 17.39
CA TYR A 24 -8.39 -11.86 16.83
C TYR A 24 -9.28 -10.76 16.24
N SER A 25 -10.57 -10.78 16.47
CA SER A 25 -11.47 -9.75 15.94
C SER A 25 -12.12 -8.92 17.03
N THR A 26 -12.00 -7.60 16.91
CA THR A 26 -12.60 -6.63 17.83
C THR A 26 -13.90 -6.08 17.25
N PRO A 27 -15.03 -6.06 18.01
CA PRO A 27 -16.24 -5.40 17.56
C PRO A 27 -16.02 -3.90 17.43
N ILE A 28 -16.51 -3.33 16.33
CA ILE A 28 -16.43 -1.90 16.02
C ILE A 28 -17.77 -1.42 15.46
N THR A 29 -18.18 -0.22 15.81
CA THR A 29 -19.40 0.38 15.25
C THR A 29 -19.02 1.43 14.21
N LEU A 30 -19.38 1.19 12.95
CA LEU A 30 -19.18 2.13 11.85
C LEU A 30 -20.50 2.45 11.18
N PHE A 31 -20.83 3.73 11.03
CA PHE A 31 -22.07 4.22 10.41
C PHE A 31 -23.33 3.55 10.96
N GLY A 32 -23.36 3.35 12.29
CA GLY A 32 -24.50 2.74 13.01
C GLY A 32 -24.63 1.22 12.86
N LYS A 33 -23.71 0.55 12.18
CA LYS A 33 -23.66 -0.92 12.04
C LYS A 33 -22.50 -1.49 12.85
N VAL A 34 -22.72 -2.66 13.46
CA VAL A 34 -21.68 -3.39 14.18
C VAL A 34 -20.94 -4.30 13.20
N TRP A 35 -19.64 -4.16 13.19
CA TRP A 35 -18.68 -4.94 12.40
C TRP A 35 -17.68 -5.60 13.35
N ARG A 36 -16.91 -6.54 12.84
CA ARG A 36 -15.74 -7.11 13.52
C ARG A 36 -14.52 -6.79 12.67
N ILE A 37 -13.58 -6.03 13.22
CA ILE A 37 -12.34 -5.74 12.52
C ILE A 37 -11.26 -6.69 13.00
N MET A 38 -10.53 -7.31 12.08
CA MET A 38 -9.43 -8.19 12.44
C MET A 38 -8.39 -7.38 13.21
N ASP A 39 -8.03 -7.87 14.41
CA ASP A 39 -6.95 -7.30 15.19
C ASP A 39 -5.64 -7.74 14.59
N ASP A 40 -5.23 -6.98 13.61
CA ASP A 40 -3.90 -7.06 13.08
C ASP A 40 -2.93 -6.42 14.05
N TYR A 41 -1.75 -6.99 14.17
CA TYR A 41 -0.60 -6.45 14.92
C TYR A 41 -0.28 -4.98 14.52
N TRP A 42 -0.74 -4.57 13.35
CA TRP A 42 -0.63 -3.25 12.78
C TRP A 42 -1.96 -2.53 12.79
N MET A 43 -1.91 -1.24 12.92
CA MET A 43 -3.01 -0.29 12.92
C MET A 43 -4.07 -0.64 11.85
N LYS A 44 -5.32 -0.32 12.14
CA LYS A 44 -6.44 -0.53 11.21
C LYS A 44 -6.14 0.15 9.88
N HIS A 45 -6.15 -0.62 8.78
CA HIS A 45 -5.77 -0.12 7.48
C HIS A 45 -6.97 0.42 6.71
N VAL A 46 -6.93 1.70 6.41
CA VAL A 46 -7.92 2.39 5.59
C VAL A 46 -7.29 2.81 4.27
N HIS A 47 -7.88 2.41 3.17
CA HIS A 47 -7.49 2.85 1.83
C HIS A 47 -8.48 3.89 1.31
N ILE A 48 -8.00 5.07 0.95
CA ILE A 48 -8.80 6.12 0.32
C ILE A 48 -8.43 6.17 -1.16
N LYS A 49 -9.31 5.65 -2.02
CA LYS A 49 -9.22 5.84 -3.45
C LYS A 49 -9.77 7.21 -3.79
N ILE A 50 -8.90 8.22 -3.76
CA ILE A 50 -9.34 9.61 -3.78
C ILE A 50 -9.85 10.07 -5.15
N THR A 51 -9.46 9.37 -6.22
CA THR A 51 -9.89 9.62 -7.61
C THR A 51 -9.61 8.39 -8.47
N ASP A 52 -10.35 8.25 -9.58
CA ASP A 52 -10.05 7.27 -10.64
C ASP A 52 -9.16 7.86 -11.75
N LEU A 53 -8.98 9.18 -11.77
CA LEU A 53 -8.16 9.82 -12.78
C LEU A 53 -6.68 9.49 -12.56
N CYS A 54 -5.98 9.14 -13.63
CA CYS A 54 -4.54 8.91 -13.62
C CYS A 54 -3.93 9.36 -14.95
N ASP A 55 -2.81 10.05 -14.90
CA ASP A 55 -2.01 10.44 -16.05
C ASP A 55 -0.92 9.43 -16.42
N ALA A 56 -0.82 8.32 -15.66
CA ALA A 56 -0.06 7.13 -16.02
C ALA A 56 -0.93 6.05 -16.66
N SER A 57 -0.32 5.04 -17.28
CA SER A 57 -1.03 3.96 -17.97
C SER A 57 -0.44 2.56 -17.70
N CYS A 58 -0.07 2.30 -16.45
CA CYS A 58 0.57 1.05 -16.04
C CYS A 58 -0.25 -0.17 -16.48
N PRO A 59 0.34 -1.12 -17.24
CA PRO A 59 -0.42 -2.25 -17.82
C PRO A 59 -0.91 -3.24 -16.74
N PHE A 60 -0.31 -3.22 -15.57
CA PHE A 60 -0.64 -4.07 -14.42
C PHE A 60 -1.54 -3.35 -13.39
N CYS A 61 -2.00 -2.14 -13.67
CA CYS A 61 -2.81 -1.36 -12.73
C CYS A 61 -4.19 -2.01 -12.56
N ILE A 62 -4.53 -2.39 -11.32
CA ILE A 62 -5.83 -2.99 -10.99
C ILE A 62 -6.98 -1.98 -11.10
N GLU A 63 -6.68 -0.68 -10.97
CA GLU A 63 -7.67 0.40 -11.03
C GLU A 63 -7.99 0.84 -12.48
N ARG A 64 -7.24 0.37 -13.47
CA ARG A 64 -7.37 0.82 -14.87
C ARG A 64 -8.75 0.57 -15.48
N SER A 65 -9.48 -0.41 -14.97
CA SER A 65 -10.83 -0.75 -15.43
C SER A 65 -11.94 -0.13 -14.60
N SER A 66 -11.62 0.55 -13.51
CA SER A 66 -12.61 1.24 -12.71
C SER A 66 -12.93 2.59 -13.34
N HIS A 67 -14.21 2.85 -13.61
CA HIS A 67 -14.69 4.11 -14.13
C HIS A 67 -15.75 4.64 -13.17
N ILE A 68 -15.32 4.98 -11.95
CA ILE A 68 -16.20 5.48 -10.90
C ILE A 68 -16.21 7.00 -10.98
N ARG A 69 -17.36 7.58 -11.19
CA ARG A 69 -17.49 9.04 -11.16
C ARG A 69 -17.25 9.53 -9.74
N SER A 70 -16.22 10.35 -9.55
CA SER A 70 -15.88 10.92 -8.24
C SER A 70 -16.98 11.83 -7.71
N ASN A 71 -17.24 11.71 -6.40
CA ASN A 71 -18.08 12.64 -5.65
C ASN A 71 -17.25 13.16 -4.46
N ASN A 72 -16.53 14.26 -4.71
CA ASN A 72 -15.56 14.79 -3.75
C ASN A 72 -16.18 15.20 -2.41
N LEU A 73 -17.38 15.77 -2.40
CA LEU A 73 -18.06 16.18 -1.16
C LEU A 73 -18.42 14.97 -0.30
N LYS A 74 -19.02 13.95 -0.93
CA LYS A 74 -19.42 12.72 -0.24
C LYS A 74 -18.21 11.93 0.22
N LEU A 75 -17.17 11.82 -0.63
CA LEU A 75 -15.92 11.16 -0.26
C LEU A 75 -15.31 11.82 0.98
N PHE A 76 -15.15 13.14 0.97
CA PHE A 76 -14.56 13.86 2.09
C PHE A 76 -15.39 13.70 3.36
N SER A 77 -16.71 13.87 3.29
CA SER A 77 -17.62 13.67 4.41
C SER A 77 -17.54 12.26 4.99
N ASN A 78 -17.48 11.23 4.15
CA ASN A 78 -17.39 9.85 4.62
C ASN A 78 -16.01 9.52 5.17
N VAL A 79 -14.93 10.09 4.62
CA VAL A 79 -13.58 10.00 5.21
C VAL A 79 -13.57 10.61 6.62
N GLN A 80 -14.10 11.83 6.79
CA GLN A 80 -14.19 12.49 8.08
C GLN A 80 -14.96 11.62 9.09
N SER A 81 -16.16 11.20 8.71
CA SER A 81 -17.01 10.37 9.57
C SER A 81 -16.35 9.05 9.96
N LEU A 82 -15.71 8.36 9.01
CA LEU A 82 -15.02 7.10 9.26
C LEU A 82 -13.85 7.26 10.24
N ILE A 83 -12.95 8.21 9.97
CA ILE A 83 -11.74 8.41 10.77
C ILE A 83 -12.10 8.88 12.18
N GLU A 84 -13.06 9.80 12.33
CA GLU A 84 -13.55 10.19 13.65
C GLU A 84 -14.17 9.04 14.42
N GLN A 85 -14.93 8.15 13.78
CA GLN A 85 -15.53 6.99 14.44
C GLN A 85 -14.44 6.00 14.90
N LEU A 86 -13.41 5.77 14.08
CA LEU A 86 -12.25 4.96 14.45
C LEU A 86 -11.50 5.57 15.63
N TYR A 87 -11.22 6.86 15.56
CA TYR A 87 -10.51 7.59 16.63
C TYR A 87 -11.26 7.56 17.96
N ARG A 88 -12.59 7.85 17.95
CA ARG A 88 -13.42 7.84 19.17
C ARG A 88 -13.50 6.46 19.82
N GLN A 89 -13.31 5.39 19.07
CA GLN A 89 -13.27 4.01 19.58
C GLN A 89 -11.87 3.56 19.99
N GLY A 90 -10.89 4.49 19.99
CA GLY A 90 -9.53 4.24 20.45
C GLY A 90 -8.65 3.45 19.47
N HIS A 91 -9.05 3.36 18.19
CA HIS A 91 -8.25 2.65 17.19
C HIS A 91 -7.17 3.56 16.60
N LEU A 92 -5.93 3.07 16.61
CA LEU A 92 -4.87 3.60 15.75
C LEU A 92 -5.23 3.28 14.29
N THR A 93 -4.97 4.20 13.39
CA THR A 93 -5.36 4.03 12.00
C THR A 93 -4.21 4.33 11.06
N THR A 94 -3.86 3.34 10.25
CA THR A 94 -3.01 3.55 9.08
C THR A 94 -3.90 3.87 7.89
N VAL A 95 -3.65 5.00 7.26
CA VAL A 95 -4.39 5.44 6.08
C VAL A 95 -3.45 5.48 4.88
N SER A 96 -3.89 4.91 3.78
CA SER A 96 -3.22 5.01 2.48
C SER A 96 -4.09 5.79 1.51
N ILE A 97 -3.65 6.97 1.09
CA ILE A 97 -4.25 7.67 -0.04
C ILE A 97 -3.70 7.06 -1.32
N THR A 98 -4.62 6.63 -2.18
CA THR A 98 -4.34 5.93 -3.44
C THR A 98 -5.47 6.19 -4.45
N GLY A 99 -5.67 5.30 -5.39
CA GLY A 99 -6.70 5.37 -6.44
C GLY A 99 -6.05 5.46 -7.81
N GLY A 100 -6.45 6.43 -8.63
CA GLY A 100 -5.70 6.85 -9.81
C GLY A 100 -4.40 7.57 -9.38
N GLU A 101 -4.26 8.82 -9.73
CA GLU A 101 -3.16 9.65 -9.23
C GLU A 101 -3.72 10.70 -8.25
N PRO A 102 -3.35 10.66 -6.96
CA PRO A 102 -3.88 11.57 -5.95
C PRO A 102 -3.69 13.06 -6.28
N SER A 103 -2.59 13.43 -6.93
CA SER A 103 -2.31 14.83 -7.32
C SER A 103 -3.28 15.40 -8.37
N LEU A 104 -4.12 14.54 -8.96
CA LEU A 104 -5.20 14.97 -9.87
C LEU A 104 -6.54 15.21 -9.15
N SER A 105 -6.63 14.85 -7.87
CA SER A 105 -7.84 15.12 -7.08
C SER A 105 -7.81 16.54 -6.52
N PRO A 106 -8.86 17.33 -6.73
CA PRO A 106 -8.91 18.70 -6.22
C PRO A 106 -9.04 18.79 -4.69
N ILE A 107 -9.33 17.69 -4.01
CA ILE A 107 -9.51 17.64 -2.55
C ILE A 107 -8.37 16.90 -1.85
N ALA A 108 -7.31 16.50 -2.57
CA ALA A 108 -6.25 15.69 -1.98
C ALA A 108 -5.56 16.40 -0.81
N GLY A 109 -5.25 17.69 -0.96
CA GLY A 109 -4.67 18.51 0.11
C GLY A 109 -5.56 18.58 1.33
N ASP A 110 -6.84 18.91 1.16
CA ASP A 110 -7.80 19.00 2.26
C ASP A 110 -7.94 17.67 3.03
N VAL A 111 -7.95 16.55 2.30
CA VAL A 111 -8.01 15.21 2.92
C VAL A 111 -6.74 14.92 3.72
N ILE A 112 -5.56 15.25 3.19
CA ILE A 112 -4.27 15.10 3.90
C ILE A 112 -4.26 15.94 5.17
N ASP A 113 -4.61 17.22 5.07
CA ASP A 113 -4.61 18.15 6.20
C ASP A 113 -5.60 17.72 7.28
N PHE A 114 -6.79 17.25 6.90
CA PHE A 114 -7.75 16.67 7.84
C PHE A 114 -7.17 15.44 8.54
N LEU A 115 -6.64 14.47 7.79
CA LEU A 115 -6.09 13.23 8.37
C LEU A 115 -4.95 13.52 9.35
N LYS A 116 -4.07 14.44 9.05
CA LYS A 116 -2.96 14.83 9.90
C LYS A 116 -3.38 15.68 11.11
N SER A 117 -4.58 16.25 11.10
CA SER A 117 -5.17 16.92 12.26
C SER A 117 -5.67 15.95 13.33
N ILE A 118 -5.89 14.69 12.98
CA ILE A 118 -6.36 13.65 13.91
C ILE A 118 -5.16 12.94 14.53
N PRO A 119 -5.03 12.89 15.86
CA PRO A 119 -3.96 12.14 16.52
C PRO A 119 -3.99 10.65 16.17
N ASN A 120 -2.82 10.03 16.16
CA ASN A 120 -2.65 8.58 15.92
C ASN A 120 -3.08 8.09 14.53
N VAL A 121 -3.21 8.99 13.55
CA VAL A 121 -3.32 8.64 12.14
C VAL A 121 -1.93 8.59 11.52
N PHE A 122 -1.58 7.43 10.98
CA PHE A 122 -0.35 7.23 10.22
C PHE A 122 -0.68 7.25 8.72
N LEU A 123 -0.18 8.25 8.00
CA LEU A 123 -0.60 8.57 6.64
C LEU A 123 0.46 8.22 5.60
N ASN A 124 0.07 7.36 4.65
CA ASN A 124 0.84 7.04 3.45
C ASN A 124 0.18 7.65 2.21
N ILE A 125 0.97 8.19 1.30
CA ILE A 125 0.50 8.63 -0.01
C ILE A 125 1.21 7.81 -1.09
N ASN A 126 0.44 7.23 -2.03
CA ASN A 126 0.98 6.54 -3.20
C ASN A 126 0.77 7.42 -4.43
N THR A 127 1.83 7.79 -5.12
CA THR A 127 1.79 8.74 -6.25
C THR A 127 2.78 8.35 -7.35
N ASN A 128 2.50 8.72 -8.60
CA ASN A 128 3.48 8.70 -9.68
C ASN A 128 4.41 9.93 -9.65
N PHE A 129 4.11 10.90 -8.81
CA PHE A 129 4.90 12.11 -8.59
C PHE A 129 5.07 13.00 -9.83
N HIS A 130 4.15 12.93 -10.79
CA HIS A 130 4.16 13.89 -11.91
C HIS A 130 3.84 15.31 -11.46
N ARG A 131 3.04 15.44 -10.40
CA ARG A 131 2.65 16.72 -9.78
C ARG A 131 2.84 16.65 -8.28
N LEU A 132 3.04 17.80 -7.64
CA LEU A 132 2.96 17.92 -6.19
C LEU A 132 1.49 18.01 -5.76
N ILE A 133 1.20 17.51 -4.57
CA ILE A 133 -0.10 17.72 -3.93
C ILE A 133 0.05 18.96 -3.05
N ASP A 134 -0.87 19.90 -3.19
CA ASP A 134 -0.91 21.10 -2.37
C ASP A 134 -1.55 20.75 -1.02
N SER A 135 -0.72 20.60 0.00
CA SER A 135 -1.09 20.26 1.37
C SER A 135 -0.19 21.03 2.33
N SER A 136 -0.76 21.51 3.43
CA SER A 136 0.00 22.18 4.49
C SER A 136 0.62 21.21 5.50
N SER A 137 0.26 19.94 5.46
CA SER A 137 0.67 18.93 6.43
C SER A 137 1.62 17.91 5.84
N ASP A 138 2.54 17.42 6.67
CA ASP A 138 3.49 16.37 6.31
C ASP A 138 2.82 14.98 6.43
N PRO A 139 2.64 14.22 5.35
CA PRO A 139 2.34 12.79 5.47
C PRO A 139 3.52 12.05 6.10
N ASP A 140 3.27 10.89 6.72
CA ASP A 140 4.36 10.11 7.31
C ASP A 140 5.22 9.45 6.23
N TRP A 141 4.58 8.99 5.14
CA TRP A 141 5.26 8.42 3.99
C TRP A 141 4.73 8.94 2.66
N LEU A 142 5.65 9.24 1.76
CA LEU A 142 5.40 9.41 0.33
C LEU A 142 6.00 8.22 -0.43
N ASN A 143 5.15 7.38 -1.00
CA ASN A 143 5.54 6.27 -1.84
C ASN A 143 5.48 6.71 -3.31
N ILE A 144 6.63 6.86 -3.94
CA ILE A 144 6.74 7.30 -5.33
C ILE A 144 6.87 6.07 -6.23
N SER A 145 5.94 5.90 -7.15
CA SER A 145 5.95 4.79 -8.12
C SER A 145 7.08 4.97 -9.12
N ARG A 146 8.02 4.01 -9.14
CA ARG A 146 9.12 3.93 -10.12
C ARG A 146 9.40 2.47 -10.39
N HIS A 147 9.26 2.04 -11.66
CA HIS A 147 9.34 0.61 -12.00
C HIS A 147 10.56 0.28 -12.88
N THR A 148 11.29 1.31 -13.30
CA THR A 148 12.51 1.23 -14.11
C THR A 148 13.52 2.28 -13.65
N ILE A 149 14.74 2.22 -14.17
CA ILE A 149 15.71 3.31 -14.08
C ILE A 149 15.34 4.34 -15.16
N GLY A 150 15.17 5.58 -14.76
CA GLY A 150 14.71 6.63 -15.66
C GLY A 150 13.22 6.58 -15.95
N ALA A 151 12.79 7.15 -17.07
CA ALA A 151 11.39 7.15 -17.48
C ALA A 151 10.89 5.76 -17.85
N ASP A 152 9.67 5.43 -17.41
CA ASP A 152 8.98 4.19 -17.76
C ASP A 152 8.00 4.44 -18.90
N ALA A 153 8.41 4.14 -20.12
CA ALA A 153 7.60 4.35 -21.31
C ALA A 153 6.36 3.45 -21.36
N TYR A 154 6.36 2.27 -20.72
CA TYR A 154 5.20 1.36 -20.68
C TYR A 154 4.13 1.81 -19.71
N CYS A 155 4.55 2.45 -18.62
CA CYS A 155 3.64 2.99 -17.60
C CYS A 155 3.32 4.46 -17.86
N HIS A 156 3.99 5.13 -18.82
CA HIS A 156 3.96 6.57 -19.00
C HIS A 156 4.30 7.32 -17.71
N ILE A 157 5.28 6.83 -16.97
CA ILE A 157 5.82 7.47 -15.78
C ILE A 157 7.13 8.15 -16.15
N TRP A 158 7.22 9.45 -15.91
CA TRP A 158 8.41 10.24 -16.22
C TRP A 158 9.54 9.91 -15.25
N ASP A 159 10.75 10.31 -15.60
CA ASP A 159 11.89 10.17 -14.69
C ASP A 159 11.66 10.97 -13.40
N LEU A 160 12.36 10.55 -12.33
CA LEU A 160 12.26 11.23 -11.04
C LEU A 160 13.00 12.58 -11.13
N ASP A 161 12.24 13.63 -11.03
CA ASP A 161 12.73 14.99 -11.01
C ASP A 161 13.35 15.30 -9.63
N SER A 162 14.68 15.43 -9.59
CA SER A 162 15.43 15.70 -8.35
C SER A 162 15.12 17.07 -7.75
N ASP A 163 14.87 18.08 -8.58
CA ASP A 163 14.60 19.44 -8.13
C ASP A 163 13.20 19.49 -7.50
N LYS A 164 12.22 18.84 -8.13
CA LYS A 164 10.88 18.67 -7.57
C LYS A 164 10.92 17.89 -6.25
N LEU A 165 11.74 16.84 -6.16
CA LEU A 165 11.90 16.08 -4.93
C LEU A 165 12.57 16.92 -3.84
N GLY A 166 13.56 17.74 -4.21
CA GLY A 166 14.19 18.73 -3.31
C GLY A 166 13.19 19.76 -2.80
N LEU A 167 12.35 20.29 -3.69
CA LEU A 167 11.28 21.22 -3.31
C LEU A 167 10.26 20.55 -2.37
N TYR A 168 9.85 19.31 -2.68
CA TYR A 168 8.93 18.57 -1.80
C TYR A 168 9.50 18.39 -0.39
N ARG A 169 10.78 18.02 -0.27
CA ARG A 169 11.46 17.88 1.03
C ARG A 169 11.57 19.21 1.81
N ALA A 170 11.73 20.31 1.10
CA ALA A 170 11.77 21.63 1.71
C ALA A 170 10.42 22.04 2.30
N ILE A 171 9.32 21.63 1.63
CA ILE A 171 7.94 21.89 2.09
C ILE A 171 7.53 20.90 3.19
N HIS A 172 7.91 19.61 3.03
CA HIS A 172 7.51 18.48 3.90
C HIS A 172 8.71 17.80 4.52
N PRO A 173 9.41 18.47 5.46
CA PRO A 173 10.73 18.01 5.97
C PRO A 173 10.66 16.72 6.80
N THR A 174 9.50 16.37 7.36
CA THR A 174 9.34 15.17 8.20
C THR A 174 8.84 13.96 7.43
N THR A 175 8.42 14.15 6.18
CA THR A 175 7.92 13.06 5.34
C THR A 175 9.06 12.11 4.92
N LYS A 176 8.90 10.82 5.21
CA LYS A 176 9.77 9.78 4.66
C LYS A 176 9.40 9.47 3.22
N ILE A 177 10.41 9.35 2.36
CA ILE A 177 10.21 9.08 0.93
C ILE A 177 10.70 7.69 0.60
N ARG A 178 9.82 6.91 -0.08
CA ARG A 178 10.12 5.56 -0.54
C ARG A 178 9.87 5.44 -2.03
N LEU A 179 10.80 4.83 -2.77
CA LEU A 179 10.53 4.41 -4.14
C LEU A 179 9.84 3.06 -4.13
N GLN A 180 8.71 2.99 -4.81
CA GLN A 180 7.89 1.78 -4.91
C GLN A 180 7.94 1.21 -6.33
N CYS A 181 8.47 -0.01 -6.45
CA CYS A 181 8.66 -0.71 -7.72
C CYS A 181 7.80 -1.98 -7.75
N VAL A 182 6.90 -2.07 -8.71
CA VAL A 182 6.27 -3.35 -9.07
C VAL A 182 7.21 -4.10 -10.01
N LEU A 183 7.58 -5.33 -9.66
CA LEU A 183 8.39 -6.20 -10.50
C LEU A 183 7.49 -6.80 -11.60
N TYR A 184 7.53 -6.24 -12.78
CA TYR A 184 6.70 -6.68 -13.93
C TYR A 184 7.57 -6.96 -15.16
N PRO A 185 7.11 -7.77 -16.15
CA PRO A 185 7.97 -8.31 -17.22
C PRO A 185 8.66 -7.28 -18.12
N LYS A 186 8.14 -6.05 -18.20
CA LYS A 186 8.72 -4.97 -19.03
C LYS A 186 9.58 -4.00 -18.21
N GLY A 187 9.56 -4.14 -16.85
CA GLY A 187 10.38 -3.35 -15.94
C GLY A 187 11.78 -3.94 -15.72
N LEU A 188 12.17 -4.05 -14.45
CA LEU A 188 13.41 -4.72 -14.04
C LEU A 188 13.30 -6.24 -14.31
N ARG A 189 14.36 -6.86 -14.86
CA ARG A 189 14.29 -8.24 -15.37
C ARG A 189 15.17 -9.24 -14.63
N ASN A 190 16.11 -8.78 -13.85
CA ASN A 190 17.01 -9.62 -13.06
C ASN A 190 17.52 -8.88 -11.82
N VAL A 191 18.14 -9.62 -10.91
CA VAL A 191 18.65 -9.09 -9.64
C VAL A 191 19.69 -8.00 -9.85
N GLU A 192 20.56 -8.13 -10.87
CA GLU A 192 21.57 -7.11 -11.19
C GLU A 192 20.92 -5.77 -11.57
N GLN A 193 19.83 -5.79 -12.33
CA GLN A 193 19.10 -4.57 -12.65
C GLN A 193 18.44 -3.97 -11.41
N ILE A 194 17.95 -4.78 -10.46
CA ILE A 194 17.42 -4.30 -9.18
C ILE A 194 18.53 -3.63 -8.35
N GLN A 195 19.70 -4.26 -8.25
CA GLN A 195 20.86 -3.66 -7.58
C GLN A 195 21.28 -2.34 -8.22
N ARG A 196 21.32 -2.30 -9.56
CA ARG A 196 21.61 -1.08 -10.32
C ARG A 196 20.56 0.01 -10.08
N TYR A 197 19.28 -0.36 -9.98
CA TYR A 197 18.19 0.54 -9.64
C TYR A 197 18.37 1.14 -8.24
N ILE A 198 18.65 0.31 -7.24
CA ILE A 198 18.93 0.76 -5.87
C ILE A 198 20.10 1.74 -5.87
N ARG A 199 21.25 1.37 -6.47
CA ARG A 199 22.42 2.25 -6.54
C ARG A 199 22.15 3.56 -7.27
N PHE A 200 21.39 3.51 -8.37
CA PHE A 200 21.07 4.70 -9.16
C PHE A 200 20.26 5.73 -8.35
N TYR A 201 19.28 5.28 -7.54
CA TYR A 201 18.43 6.17 -6.75
C TYR A 201 18.90 6.38 -5.30
N SER A 202 19.96 5.71 -4.85
CA SER A 202 20.43 5.75 -3.46
C SER A 202 20.90 7.13 -2.97
N TYR A 203 21.23 8.05 -3.88
CA TYR A 203 21.54 9.43 -3.53
C TYR A 203 20.27 10.28 -3.30
N LEU A 204 19.11 9.82 -3.76
CA LEU A 204 17.84 10.50 -3.61
C LEU A 204 17.02 9.97 -2.42
N VAL A 205 17.06 8.66 -2.16
CA VAL A 205 16.25 8.02 -1.13
C VAL A 205 17.02 6.92 -0.41
N ASP A 206 16.54 6.58 0.80
CA ASP A 206 17.08 5.48 1.61
C ASP A 206 16.14 4.28 1.65
N ASP A 207 14.88 4.44 1.23
CA ASP A 207 13.84 3.43 1.33
C ASP A 207 13.36 3.01 -0.06
N PHE A 208 13.38 1.69 -0.29
CA PHE A 208 12.92 1.06 -1.53
C PHE A 208 11.91 -0.03 -1.21
N SER A 209 10.84 -0.10 -1.98
CA SER A 209 9.85 -1.18 -1.87
C SER A 209 9.71 -1.89 -3.20
N PHE A 210 9.87 -3.20 -3.19
CA PHE A 210 9.66 -4.05 -4.36
C PHE A 210 8.44 -4.92 -4.12
N ARG A 211 7.46 -4.81 -5.01
CA ARG A 211 6.21 -5.55 -4.94
C ARG A 211 6.17 -6.62 -6.01
N ARG A 212 5.77 -7.83 -5.60
CA ARG A 212 5.47 -8.87 -6.57
C ARG A 212 4.29 -8.44 -7.42
N LEU A 213 4.38 -8.68 -8.74
CA LEU A 213 3.24 -8.51 -9.62
C LEU A 213 2.11 -9.47 -9.21
N ILE A 214 0.94 -8.92 -8.98
CA ILE A 214 -0.25 -9.69 -8.66
C ILE A 214 -0.92 -10.05 -10.00
N SER A 215 -1.09 -11.34 -10.26
CA SER A 215 -1.94 -11.82 -11.35
C SER A 215 -3.18 -12.48 -10.78
N VAL A 216 -4.34 -12.00 -11.15
CA VAL A 216 -5.62 -12.63 -10.78
C VAL A 216 -5.82 -13.95 -11.51
N LYS A 217 -5.09 -14.16 -12.62
CA LYS A 217 -5.28 -15.31 -13.52
C LYS A 217 -4.25 -16.43 -13.37
N ASP A 218 -3.11 -16.14 -12.75
CA ASP A 218 -1.99 -17.07 -12.77
C ASP A 218 -1.16 -16.96 -11.49
N GLU A 219 -1.48 -17.82 -10.52
CA GLU A 219 -0.69 -17.96 -9.30
C GLU A 219 0.65 -18.64 -9.53
N THR A 220 0.76 -19.34 -10.66
CA THR A 220 1.91 -20.15 -11.04
C THR A 220 2.90 -19.41 -11.92
N THR A 221 2.72 -18.15 -12.22
CA THR A 221 3.86 -17.39 -12.66
C THR A 221 4.82 -17.30 -11.46
N ASP A 222 5.61 -18.32 -11.30
CA ASP A 222 6.92 -18.24 -10.67
C ASP A 222 7.66 -17.11 -11.34
N ASN A 223 7.25 -15.92 -11.00
CA ASN A 223 8.08 -14.80 -11.27
C ASN A 223 9.25 -14.90 -10.34
N ASP A 224 10.08 -15.70 -10.78
CA ASP A 224 11.25 -16.00 -10.17
C ASP A 224 12.10 -14.81 -9.78
N LEU A 225 11.89 -13.58 -10.41
CA LEU A 225 12.63 -12.39 -10.08
C LEU A 225 12.39 -11.92 -8.64
N PHE A 226 11.14 -11.97 -8.14
CA PHE A 226 10.85 -11.61 -6.76
C PHE A 226 11.52 -12.60 -5.79
N GLN A 227 11.42 -13.89 -6.08
CA GLN A 227 12.05 -14.95 -5.28
C GLN A 227 13.59 -14.92 -5.42
N GLN A 228 14.11 -14.74 -6.63
CA GLN A 228 15.55 -14.57 -6.86
C GLN A 228 16.09 -13.37 -6.07
N PHE A 229 15.40 -12.25 -6.06
CA PHE A 229 15.82 -11.08 -5.30
C PHE A 229 15.70 -11.30 -3.79
N LYS A 230 14.64 -12.00 -3.34
CA LYS A 230 14.49 -12.40 -1.94
C LYS A 230 15.68 -13.29 -1.50
N HIS A 231 16.02 -14.32 -2.27
CA HIS A 231 17.19 -15.16 -2.00
C HIS A 231 18.50 -14.35 -1.98
N PHE A 232 18.66 -13.43 -2.92
CA PHE A 232 19.80 -12.52 -2.93
C PHE A 232 19.89 -11.72 -1.61
N LEU A 233 18.77 -11.19 -1.10
CA LEU A 233 18.76 -10.45 0.16
C LEU A 233 19.08 -11.35 1.36
N TYR A 234 18.62 -12.59 1.38
CA TYR A 234 19.01 -13.55 2.42
C TYR A 234 20.52 -13.76 2.52
N ASP A 235 21.22 -13.75 1.39
CA ASP A 235 22.67 -13.96 1.36
C ASP A 235 23.48 -12.68 1.59
N ASN A 236 22.89 -11.48 1.34
CA ASN A 236 23.65 -10.22 1.25
C ASN A 236 23.11 -9.07 2.11
N ALA A 237 22.03 -9.27 2.87
CA ALA A 237 21.38 -8.23 3.65
C ALA A 237 20.99 -8.72 5.04
N ILE A 238 20.63 -7.80 5.92
CA ILE A 238 20.15 -8.10 7.28
C ILE A 238 18.64 -7.94 7.29
N LEU A 239 17.91 -8.98 7.66
CA LEU A 239 16.47 -8.90 7.91
C LEU A 239 16.24 -8.04 9.15
N VAL A 240 15.51 -6.93 8.98
CA VAL A 240 15.19 -5.98 10.05
C VAL A 240 13.82 -6.29 10.64
N GLU A 241 12.86 -6.58 9.78
CA GLU A 241 11.47 -6.79 10.18
C GLU A 241 10.76 -7.75 9.21
N GLN A 242 9.91 -8.59 9.75
CA GLN A 242 9.01 -9.43 8.97
C GLN A 242 7.60 -9.34 9.55
N VAL A 243 6.62 -9.06 8.69
CA VAL A 243 5.21 -9.03 9.01
C VAL A 243 4.50 -10.06 8.16
N LEU A 244 3.85 -10.99 8.82
CA LEU A 244 3.02 -12.01 8.20
C LEU A 244 1.57 -11.68 8.57
N LYS A 245 0.78 -11.34 7.57
CA LYS A 245 -0.67 -11.26 7.66
C LYS A 245 -1.26 -12.43 6.89
N ASP A 246 -2.54 -12.71 7.08
CA ASP A 246 -3.21 -13.83 6.42
C ASP A 246 -2.88 -13.93 4.92
N TYR A 247 -3.14 -12.86 4.18
CA TYR A 247 -2.94 -12.82 2.72
C TYR A 247 -1.78 -11.90 2.29
N TYR A 248 -1.05 -11.31 3.24
CA TYR A 248 -0.04 -10.30 2.94
C TYR A 248 1.26 -10.56 3.71
N VAL A 249 2.37 -10.51 3.00
CA VAL A 249 3.72 -10.61 3.58
C VAL A 249 4.49 -9.34 3.28
N TYR A 250 5.18 -8.87 4.29
CA TYR A 250 6.01 -7.68 4.24
C TYR A 250 7.32 -7.97 4.97
N GLU A 251 8.45 -7.79 4.29
CA GLU A 251 9.78 -8.00 4.84
C GLU A 251 10.63 -6.77 4.58
N THR A 252 11.29 -6.25 5.62
CA THR A 252 12.23 -5.14 5.51
C THR A 252 13.64 -5.63 5.78
N TRP A 253 14.52 -5.35 4.86
CA TRP A 253 15.92 -5.73 4.87
C TRP A 253 16.82 -4.49 4.87
N ASN A 254 17.95 -4.55 5.57
CA ASN A 254 19.02 -3.56 5.40
C ASN A 254 20.06 -4.11 4.42
N TYR A 255 20.17 -3.51 3.25
CA TYR A 255 21.12 -3.83 2.20
C TYR A 255 21.97 -2.61 1.89
N GLU A 256 23.29 -2.68 2.15
CA GLU A 256 24.24 -1.58 1.94
C GLU A 256 23.78 -0.25 2.59
N GLY A 257 23.20 -0.32 3.78
CA GLY A 257 22.70 0.84 4.52
C GLY A 257 21.35 1.39 4.01
N LYS A 258 20.70 0.74 3.05
CA LYS A 258 19.37 1.09 2.53
C LYS A 258 18.31 0.14 3.05
N ASN A 259 17.10 0.66 3.26
CA ASN A 259 15.95 -0.13 3.65
C ASN A 259 15.27 -0.70 2.39
N ILE A 260 15.27 -2.00 2.27
CA ILE A 260 14.64 -2.72 1.16
C ILE A 260 13.43 -3.45 1.68
N THR A 261 12.26 -3.06 1.23
CA THR A 261 11.01 -3.73 1.57
C THR A 261 10.56 -4.64 0.44
N LEU A 262 10.33 -5.91 0.75
CA LEU A 262 9.66 -6.85 -0.13
C LEU A 262 8.21 -7.00 0.31
N SER A 263 7.26 -6.87 -0.60
CA SER A 263 5.85 -7.08 -0.31
C SER A 263 5.16 -7.98 -1.33
N HIS A 264 4.33 -8.86 -0.82
CA HIS A 264 3.56 -9.81 -1.61
C HIS A 264 2.16 -9.99 -1.01
N SER A 265 1.13 -9.96 -1.86
CA SER A 265 -0.25 -10.22 -1.47
C SER A 265 -0.75 -11.48 -2.17
N ASN A 266 -1.32 -12.41 -1.41
CA ASN A 266 -2.04 -13.56 -1.95
C ASN A 266 -3.51 -13.18 -2.15
N MET A 267 -3.83 -12.65 -3.34
CA MET A 267 -5.18 -12.18 -3.65
C MET A 267 -6.20 -13.31 -3.77
N LYS A 268 -5.77 -14.54 -4.09
CA LYS A 268 -6.68 -15.69 -4.09
C LYS A 268 -7.10 -16.01 -2.67
N LEU A 269 -6.15 -16.07 -1.74
CA LEU A 269 -6.48 -16.30 -0.33
C LEU A 269 -7.40 -15.20 0.20
N LEU A 270 -7.14 -13.92 -0.09
CA LEU A 270 -8.04 -12.83 0.29
C LEU A 270 -9.45 -13.03 -0.29
N HIS A 271 -9.54 -13.39 -1.57
CA HIS A 271 -10.82 -13.66 -2.22
C HIS A 271 -11.55 -14.84 -1.56
N ASP A 272 -10.85 -15.93 -1.25
CA ASP A 272 -11.44 -17.10 -0.62
C ASP A 272 -11.91 -16.77 0.80
N LEU A 273 -11.12 -16.05 1.58
CA LEU A 273 -11.49 -15.55 2.91
C LEU A 273 -12.74 -14.65 2.84
N GLU A 274 -12.80 -13.70 1.94
CA GLU A 274 -13.95 -12.80 1.75
C GLU A 274 -15.25 -13.54 1.31
N HIS A 275 -15.16 -14.78 0.82
CA HIS A 275 -16.32 -15.59 0.42
C HIS A 275 -16.74 -16.61 1.47
N THR A 276 -15.86 -16.98 2.38
CA THR A 276 -16.12 -18.00 3.39
C THR A 276 -16.39 -17.43 4.77
N GLU A 277 -15.94 -16.19 5.03
CA GLU A 277 -16.13 -15.52 6.32
C GLU A 277 -17.49 -14.84 6.45
N ASP A 278 -17.85 -14.55 7.71
CA ASP A 278 -19.00 -13.68 8.02
C ASP A 278 -18.83 -12.33 7.31
N ASP A 279 -19.86 -11.88 6.61
CA ASP A 279 -19.90 -10.58 5.91
C ASP A 279 -19.61 -9.38 6.83
N ARG A 280 -19.68 -9.55 8.15
CA ARG A 280 -19.36 -8.52 9.14
C ARG A 280 -17.87 -8.43 9.50
N ILE A 281 -17.03 -9.34 9.03
CA ILE A 281 -15.59 -9.29 9.30
C ILE A 281 -14.93 -8.33 8.31
N LEU A 282 -14.22 -7.33 8.83
CA LEU A 282 -13.44 -6.36 8.07
C LEU A 282 -11.96 -6.65 8.22
N ARG A 283 -11.26 -6.82 7.10
CA ARG A 283 -9.79 -6.92 7.06
C ARG A 283 -9.15 -5.59 6.69
N GLU A 284 -9.79 -4.87 5.82
CA GLU A 284 -9.43 -3.53 5.36
C GLU A 284 -10.70 -2.69 5.20
N ILE A 285 -10.55 -1.38 5.15
CA ILE A 285 -11.65 -0.46 4.89
C ILE A 285 -11.27 0.37 3.68
N ILE A 286 -12.12 0.39 2.67
CA ILE A 286 -11.88 1.11 1.42
C ILE A 286 -12.93 2.22 1.25
N VAL A 287 -12.47 3.45 1.07
CA VAL A 287 -13.30 4.57 0.64
C VAL A 287 -13.10 4.76 -0.86
N HIS A 288 -14.17 4.64 -1.62
CA HIS A 288 -14.14 4.75 -3.09
C HIS A 288 -14.32 6.19 -3.56
N PRO A 289 -13.97 6.53 -4.82
CA PRO A 289 -14.00 7.91 -5.33
C PRO A 289 -15.37 8.59 -5.28
N ASP A 290 -16.46 7.82 -5.29
CA ASP A 290 -17.83 8.31 -5.15
C ASP A 290 -18.30 8.45 -3.70
N GLY A 291 -17.42 8.17 -2.74
CA GLY A 291 -17.68 8.22 -1.31
C GLY A 291 -18.22 6.91 -0.70
N LEU A 292 -18.50 5.87 -1.49
CA LEU A 292 -18.87 4.57 -0.93
C LEU A 292 -17.78 4.06 0.00
N VAL A 293 -18.16 3.55 1.17
CA VAL A 293 -17.25 2.90 2.11
C VAL A 293 -17.55 1.41 2.15
N SER A 294 -16.55 0.58 1.91
CA SER A 294 -16.68 -0.89 1.89
C SER A 294 -15.57 -1.57 2.69
N GLY A 295 -15.80 -2.80 3.12
CA GLY A 295 -14.82 -3.66 3.76
C GLY A 295 -14.12 -4.61 2.78
N SER A 296 -14.18 -4.32 1.49
CA SER A 296 -13.58 -5.13 0.44
C SER A 296 -13.12 -4.26 -0.72
N TRP A 297 -12.07 -4.72 -1.44
CA TRP A 297 -11.66 -4.12 -2.72
C TRP A 297 -12.73 -4.26 -3.80
N TYR A 298 -13.65 -5.21 -3.65
CA TYR A 298 -14.83 -5.36 -4.50
C TYR A 298 -15.95 -4.43 -4.01
N ARG A 299 -16.22 -3.40 -4.80
CA ARG A 299 -17.11 -2.29 -4.45
C ARG A 299 -18.50 -2.70 -3.97
N ASN A 300 -19.02 -3.83 -4.41
CA ASN A 300 -20.36 -4.33 -4.09
C ASN A 300 -20.43 -5.29 -2.89
N LYS A 301 -19.32 -5.47 -2.18
CA LYS A 301 -19.24 -6.34 -1.01
C LYS A 301 -18.98 -5.56 0.27
N LYS A 302 -19.52 -6.06 1.38
CA LYS A 302 -19.32 -5.53 2.73
C LYS A 302 -19.54 -4.00 2.79
N ILE A 303 -20.69 -3.52 2.28
CA ILE A 303 -21.01 -2.09 2.22
C ILE A 303 -21.23 -1.54 3.62
N ILE A 304 -20.32 -0.66 4.05
CA ILE A 304 -20.34 0.01 5.36
C ILE A 304 -21.21 1.26 5.30
N ALA A 305 -20.98 2.12 4.31
CA ALA A 305 -21.74 3.33 4.05
C ALA A 305 -21.83 3.63 2.55
N GLU A 306 -22.97 4.19 2.12
CA GLU A 306 -23.20 4.68 0.76
C GLU A 306 -23.09 6.20 0.69
#